data_06e2e99f6c0191755476caebb0b6f0d1
#
_entry.id   06e2e99f6c0191755476caebb0b6f0d1
#
_cell.length_a   1.000
_cell.length_b   1.000
_cell.length_c   1.000
_cell.angle_alpha   90.00
_cell.angle_beta   90.00
_cell.angle_gamma   90.00
#
_symmetry.space_group_name_H-M   'P 1'
#
loop_
_entity.id
_entity.type
_entity.pdbx_description
1 polymer ?
#
loop_
_entity_poly.entity_id
_entity_poly.type
_entity_poly.pdbx_seq_one_letter_code
_entity_poly.pdbx_strand_id
1 'polypeptide(L)'
;MKHKILVAFVSLAFSGIVYAQTNWPNGQTVRVIVPFPGGASTLDSVVRTLTPEISKNLSSPVIVDNRPGAGTVIGVDATAKATDGHTAGAVANSFTVNQTLVKNLPYNASKDLQPVILMAKTANVLAVRPGLPVNNLKELIAYAKKNPGKLSYGSFGNGTTAHFAGEMLKSQAGIFVVHIPYRGQGPALTDLLAGNIDMMFGNLPDFLPHIKTGKLKAIGTTYLTRAPLAPEIPTIAEQGFPKFETDSWYGIIAPASLSKDAVDKVNSAVNRALQDPAVKKNLSDRGIEIIGGTPAKFGEHIQSEIAKYAQIVKTSGMTID
;
A
#
# COMPACT_ATOMS: atom_id res chain seq x y z
N MET A 1 -82.17 -36.22 -13.58
CA MET A 1 -80.93 -35.79 -14.17
C MET A 1 -80.14 -34.97 -13.14
N LYS A 2 -79.07 -35.56 -12.56
CA LYS A 2 -78.26 -34.96 -11.51
C LYS A 2 -76.83 -34.67 -12.09
N HIS A 3 -76.47 -33.40 -12.31
CA HIS A 3 -75.15 -33.00 -12.79
C HIS A 3 -74.19 -32.96 -11.61
N LYS A 4 -73.16 -33.77 -11.62
CA LYS A 4 -72.01 -33.71 -10.74
C LYS A 4 -70.97 -32.79 -11.30
N ILE A 5 -70.76 -31.66 -10.64
CA ILE A 5 -69.63 -30.70 -10.97
C ILE A 5 -68.38 -31.23 -10.27
N LEU A 6 -67.38 -31.60 -11.06
CA LEU A 6 -66.06 -32.01 -10.56
C LEU A 6 -65.15 -30.74 -10.48
N VAL A 7 -64.86 -30.30 -9.26
CA VAL A 7 -63.95 -29.20 -9.04
C VAL A 7 -62.52 -29.78 -8.93
N ALA A 8 -61.68 -29.48 -9.96
CA ALA A 8 -60.27 -29.85 -9.97
C ALA A 8 -59.46 -28.77 -9.20
N PHE A 9 -58.89 -29.14 -8.06
CA PHE A 9 -57.90 -28.32 -7.35
C PHE A 9 -56.54 -28.40 -8.07
N VAL A 10 -56.13 -27.32 -8.71
CA VAL A 10 -54.77 -27.17 -9.23
C VAL A 10 -53.88 -26.62 -8.11
N SER A 11 -53.10 -27.53 -7.50
CA SER A 11 -52.08 -27.14 -6.53
C SER A 11 -50.87 -26.54 -7.24
N LEU A 12 -50.71 -25.21 -7.24
CA LEU A 12 -49.48 -24.54 -7.66
C LEU A 12 -48.39 -24.82 -6.62
N ALA A 13 -47.46 -25.69 -6.96
CA ALA A 13 -46.24 -25.87 -6.20
C ALA A 13 -45.32 -24.65 -6.45
N PHE A 14 -45.29 -23.72 -5.53
CA PHE A 14 -44.27 -22.67 -5.50
C PHE A 14 -42.92 -23.32 -5.13
N SER A 15 -42.11 -23.69 -6.13
CA SER A 15 -40.71 -24.07 -5.93
C SER A 15 -39.93 -22.81 -5.57
N GLY A 16 -39.84 -22.51 -4.28
CA GLY A 16 -38.94 -21.50 -3.76
C GLY A 16 -37.50 -21.86 -4.15
N ILE A 17 -36.89 -21.07 -5.05
CA ILE A 17 -35.45 -21.16 -5.28
C ILE A 17 -34.76 -20.71 -4.00
N VAL A 18 -34.38 -21.67 -3.17
CA VAL A 18 -33.49 -21.46 -2.03
C VAL A 18 -32.12 -21.11 -2.67
N TYR A 19 -31.79 -19.82 -2.72
CA TYR A 19 -30.43 -19.43 -2.95
C TYR A 19 -29.61 -19.98 -1.79
N ALA A 20 -28.89 -21.07 -2.04
CA ALA A 20 -27.90 -21.59 -1.12
C ALA A 20 -26.93 -20.44 -0.87
N GLN A 21 -26.97 -19.81 0.30
CA GLN A 21 -25.91 -18.93 0.76
C GLN A 21 -24.63 -19.75 0.75
N THR A 22 -23.80 -19.53 -0.24
CA THR A 22 -22.46 -20.13 -0.28
C THR A 22 -21.73 -19.65 0.98
N ASN A 23 -21.44 -20.58 1.89
CA ASN A 23 -20.76 -20.28 3.16
C ASN A 23 -19.27 -19.99 2.86
N TRP A 24 -19.01 -19.00 1.99
CA TRP A 24 -17.63 -18.59 1.70
C TRP A 24 -16.92 -18.19 3.01
N PRO A 25 -15.68 -18.59 3.24
CA PRO A 25 -14.79 -19.40 2.39
C PRO A 25 -14.93 -20.91 2.57
N ASN A 26 -15.86 -21.39 3.41
CA ASN A 26 -16.20 -22.80 3.62
C ASN A 26 -14.98 -23.69 3.95
N GLY A 27 -14.10 -23.21 4.83
CA GLY A 27 -12.87 -23.91 5.22
C GLY A 27 -11.75 -23.89 4.17
N GLN A 28 -11.99 -23.33 2.98
CA GLN A 28 -10.95 -23.23 1.95
C GLN A 28 -9.94 -22.14 2.29
N THR A 29 -8.70 -22.34 1.83
CA THR A 29 -7.61 -21.40 2.05
C THR A 29 -7.83 -20.11 1.27
N VAL A 30 -7.83 -18.97 1.96
CA VAL A 30 -7.82 -17.64 1.35
C VAL A 30 -6.38 -17.22 1.11
N ARG A 31 -6.07 -16.83 -0.12
CA ARG A 31 -4.73 -16.36 -0.52
C ARG A 31 -4.70 -14.84 -0.58
N VAL A 32 -3.67 -14.23 0.01
CA VAL A 32 -3.38 -12.80 -0.14
C VAL A 32 -2.07 -12.65 -0.90
N ILE A 33 -2.15 -12.17 -2.16
CA ILE A 33 -0.96 -11.87 -2.96
C ILE A 33 -0.37 -10.55 -2.47
N VAL A 34 0.93 -10.57 -2.14
CA VAL A 34 1.69 -9.37 -1.76
C VAL A 34 2.73 -9.08 -2.84
N PRO A 35 2.69 -7.88 -3.50
CA PRO A 35 3.53 -7.58 -4.65
C PRO A 35 4.96 -7.12 -4.29
N PHE A 36 5.47 -7.59 -3.15
CA PHE A 36 6.82 -7.33 -2.65
C PHE A 36 7.48 -8.62 -2.17
N PRO A 37 8.82 -8.70 -2.13
CA PRO A 37 9.50 -9.84 -1.53
C PRO A 37 9.12 -10.04 -0.07
N GLY A 38 9.05 -11.28 0.39
CA GLY A 38 8.71 -11.62 1.76
C GLY A 38 9.69 -11.00 2.77
N GLY A 39 9.16 -10.39 3.82
CA GLY A 39 9.95 -9.71 4.86
C GLY A 39 10.65 -8.42 4.44
N ALA A 40 10.53 -7.99 3.19
CA ALA A 40 11.28 -6.85 2.65
C ALA A 40 10.45 -5.56 2.53
N SER A 41 9.20 -5.53 3.00
CA SER A 41 8.34 -4.35 2.91
C SER A 41 7.40 -4.22 4.12
N THR A 42 7.06 -2.97 4.45
CA THR A 42 6.05 -2.68 5.49
C THR A 42 4.69 -3.29 5.14
N LEU A 43 4.29 -3.30 3.84
CA LEU A 43 3.05 -3.94 3.41
C LEU A 43 3.03 -5.45 3.75
N ASP A 44 4.09 -6.19 3.43
CA ASP A 44 4.19 -7.61 3.78
C ASP A 44 4.09 -7.84 5.29
N SER A 45 4.76 -7.00 6.06
CA SER A 45 4.72 -7.05 7.52
C SER A 45 3.32 -6.74 8.09
N VAL A 46 2.61 -5.74 7.55
CA VAL A 46 1.22 -5.42 7.96
C VAL A 46 0.30 -6.60 7.66
N VAL A 47 0.36 -7.15 6.45
CA VAL A 47 -0.47 -8.32 6.06
C VAL A 47 -0.20 -9.50 6.97
N ARG A 48 1.08 -9.84 7.23
CA ARG A 48 1.44 -10.95 8.13
C ARG A 48 1.03 -10.72 9.58
N THR A 49 1.07 -9.50 10.06
CA THR A 49 0.56 -9.15 11.41
C THR A 49 -0.94 -9.40 11.53
N LEU A 50 -1.70 -9.13 10.46
CA LEU A 50 -3.15 -9.31 10.44
C LEU A 50 -3.59 -10.75 10.13
N THR A 51 -2.78 -11.52 9.40
CA THR A 51 -3.15 -12.84 8.88
C THR A 51 -3.66 -13.83 9.94
N PRO A 52 -3.07 -13.98 11.15
CA PRO A 52 -3.60 -14.90 12.17
C PRO A 52 -5.04 -14.57 12.60
N GLU A 53 -5.30 -13.28 12.86
CA GLU A 53 -6.64 -12.85 13.28
C GLU A 53 -7.65 -12.87 12.11
N ILE A 54 -7.21 -12.60 10.88
CA ILE A 54 -8.07 -12.77 9.69
C ILE A 54 -8.45 -14.24 9.53
N SER A 55 -7.48 -15.18 9.66
CA SER A 55 -7.75 -16.63 9.60
C SER A 55 -8.78 -17.05 10.63
N LYS A 56 -8.61 -16.60 11.87
CA LYS A 56 -9.57 -16.86 12.96
C LYS A 56 -10.94 -16.29 12.65
N ASN A 57 -11.01 -15.04 12.17
CA ASN A 57 -12.26 -14.35 11.87
C ASN A 57 -13.02 -14.95 10.68
N LEU A 58 -12.32 -15.58 9.74
CA LEU A 58 -12.89 -16.30 8.59
C LEU A 58 -13.15 -17.78 8.89
N SER A 59 -12.65 -18.31 10.01
CA SER A 59 -12.64 -19.75 10.30
C SER A 59 -12.03 -20.57 9.15
N SER A 60 -10.99 -20.03 8.52
CA SER A 60 -10.33 -20.60 7.34
C SER A 60 -8.87 -20.16 7.27
N PRO A 61 -7.96 -21.02 6.79
CA PRO A 61 -6.57 -20.63 6.63
C PRO A 61 -6.42 -19.43 5.72
N VAL A 62 -5.56 -18.46 6.09
CA VAL A 62 -5.13 -17.36 5.23
C VAL A 62 -3.64 -17.47 5.01
N ILE A 63 -3.20 -17.43 3.76
CA ILE A 63 -1.78 -17.51 3.39
C ILE A 63 -1.34 -16.27 2.63
N VAL A 64 -0.08 -15.88 2.83
CA VAL A 64 0.58 -14.80 2.09
C VAL A 64 1.40 -15.38 0.97
N ASP A 65 1.13 -14.92 -0.27
CA ASP A 65 1.84 -15.32 -1.50
C ASP A 65 2.60 -14.11 -2.05
N ASN A 66 3.91 -14.08 -1.90
CA ASN A 66 4.73 -12.97 -2.37
C ASN A 66 5.02 -13.08 -3.87
N ARG A 67 4.55 -12.10 -4.67
CA ARG A 67 4.78 -11.99 -6.12
C ARG A 67 5.35 -10.64 -6.49
N PRO A 68 6.64 -10.41 -6.25
CA PRO A 68 7.30 -9.13 -6.55
C PRO A 68 7.58 -8.97 -8.04
N GLY A 69 7.79 -7.72 -8.46
CA GLY A 69 8.32 -7.38 -9.78
C GLY A 69 7.56 -6.30 -10.52
N ALA A 70 8.24 -5.69 -11.51
CA ALA A 70 7.74 -4.63 -12.39
C ALA A 70 7.01 -3.50 -11.63
N GLY A 71 7.61 -2.99 -10.54
CA GLY A 71 6.97 -1.93 -9.74
C GLY A 71 5.60 -2.33 -9.17
N THR A 72 5.46 -3.59 -8.74
CA THR A 72 4.23 -4.24 -8.20
C THR A 72 3.22 -4.74 -9.24
N VAL A 73 3.42 -4.44 -10.53
CA VAL A 73 2.49 -4.82 -11.61
C VAL A 73 2.26 -6.33 -11.65
N ILE A 74 3.30 -7.17 -11.46
CA ILE A 74 3.18 -8.64 -11.52
C ILE A 74 2.19 -9.16 -10.46
N GLY A 75 2.29 -8.72 -9.22
CA GLY A 75 1.40 -9.18 -8.14
C GLY A 75 -0.03 -8.68 -8.30
N VAL A 76 -0.21 -7.44 -8.77
CA VAL A 76 -1.54 -6.87 -9.02
C VAL A 76 -2.21 -7.57 -10.21
N ASP A 77 -1.48 -7.83 -11.30
CA ASP A 77 -1.98 -8.57 -12.46
C ASP A 77 -2.40 -10.01 -12.08
N ALA A 78 -1.57 -10.67 -11.26
CA ALA A 78 -1.91 -12.00 -10.74
C ALA A 78 -3.19 -11.98 -9.87
N THR A 79 -3.43 -10.90 -9.13
CA THR A 79 -4.70 -10.72 -8.39
C THR A 79 -5.86 -10.50 -9.35
N ALA A 80 -5.72 -9.62 -10.35
CA ALA A 80 -6.77 -9.31 -11.31
C ALA A 80 -7.23 -10.56 -12.09
N LYS A 81 -6.30 -11.46 -12.41
CA LYS A 81 -6.54 -12.69 -13.17
C LYS A 81 -6.94 -13.91 -12.33
N ALA A 82 -7.04 -13.76 -11.00
CA ALA A 82 -7.43 -14.87 -10.14
C ALA A 82 -8.92 -15.23 -10.32
N THR A 83 -9.18 -16.51 -10.55
CA THR A 83 -10.54 -17.05 -10.80
C THR A 83 -10.93 -18.14 -9.81
N ASP A 84 -10.09 -18.40 -8.80
CA ASP A 84 -10.29 -19.45 -7.79
C ASP A 84 -11.36 -19.12 -6.74
N GLY A 85 -11.89 -17.88 -6.74
CA GLY A 85 -12.87 -17.41 -5.78
C GLY A 85 -12.35 -17.21 -4.35
N HIS A 86 -11.01 -17.35 -4.12
CA HIS A 86 -10.40 -17.30 -2.78
C HIS A 86 -9.12 -16.47 -2.73
N THR A 87 -8.79 -15.77 -3.83
CA THR A 87 -7.61 -14.90 -3.88
C THR A 87 -7.99 -13.42 -3.73
N ALA A 88 -7.26 -12.72 -2.88
CA ALA A 88 -7.21 -11.26 -2.76
C ALA A 88 -5.79 -10.76 -2.98
N GLY A 89 -5.59 -9.47 -3.14
CA GLY A 89 -4.28 -8.85 -3.30
C GLY A 89 -4.07 -7.70 -2.34
N ALA A 90 -2.87 -7.61 -1.77
CA ALA A 90 -2.45 -6.44 -1.02
C ALA A 90 -1.85 -5.40 -1.97
N VAL A 91 -2.14 -4.13 -1.74
CA VAL A 91 -1.67 -3.01 -2.55
C VAL A 91 -1.17 -1.86 -1.70
N ALA A 92 -0.32 -1.05 -2.32
CA ALA A 92 0.19 0.21 -1.79
C ALA A 92 0.08 1.31 -2.86
N ASN A 93 0.63 2.48 -2.62
CA ASN A 93 0.56 3.65 -3.51
C ASN A 93 0.92 3.34 -4.98
N SER A 94 1.87 2.43 -5.22
CA SER A 94 2.24 2.00 -6.58
C SER A 94 1.05 1.51 -7.42
N PHE A 95 0.01 0.97 -6.78
CA PHE A 95 -1.23 0.58 -7.47
C PHE A 95 -1.92 1.76 -8.16
N THR A 96 -2.04 2.90 -7.49
CA THR A 96 -2.66 4.12 -8.05
C THR A 96 -1.72 4.86 -8.99
N VAL A 97 -0.45 4.89 -8.66
CA VAL A 97 0.62 5.52 -9.45
C VAL A 97 0.77 4.87 -10.81
N ASN A 98 0.78 3.54 -10.86
CA ASN A 98 0.97 2.78 -12.11
C ASN A 98 -0.13 3.06 -13.14
N GLN A 99 -1.33 3.51 -12.70
CA GLN A 99 -2.39 3.93 -13.63
C GLN A 99 -1.96 5.09 -14.54
N THR A 100 -1.02 5.91 -14.10
CA THR A 100 -0.51 7.06 -14.88
C THR A 100 0.87 6.79 -15.47
N LEU A 101 1.75 6.10 -14.73
CA LEU A 101 3.14 5.92 -15.13
C LEU A 101 3.35 4.77 -16.11
N VAL A 102 2.60 3.68 -16.01
CA VAL A 102 2.81 2.50 -16.87
C VAL A 102 1.91 2.56 -18.09
N LYS A 103 2.50 2.76 -19.27
CA LYS A 103 1.76 2.93 -20.53
C LYS A 103 0.89 1.73 -20.90
N ASN A 104 1.35 0.51 -20.62
CA ASN A 104 0.68 -0.74 -21.01
C ASN A 104 0.49 -1.64 -19.78
N LEU A 105 -0.40 -1.24 -18.85
CA LEU A 105 -0.77 -2.09 -17.73
C LEU A 105 -1.51 -3.34 -18.24
N PRO A 106 -1.14 -4.56 -17.77
CA PRO A 106 -1.80 -5.80 -18.16
C PRO A 106 -3.17 -6.01 -17.52
N TYR A 107 -3.64 -5.07 -16.71
CA TYR A 107 -4.93 -5.04 -16.02
C TYR A 107 -5.56 -3.65 -16.04
N ASN A 108 -6.86 -3.59 -15.89
CA ASN A 108 -7.62 -2.36 -15.69
C ASN A 108 -8.08 -2.27 -14.24
N ALA A 109 -7.54 -1.29 -13.47
CA ALA A 109 -7.81 -1.17 -12.04
C ALA A 109 -9.30 -1.03 -11.68
N SER A 110 -10.11 -0.42 -12.57
CA SER A 110 -11.55 -0.18 -12.32
C SER A 110 -12.46 -1.29 -12.82
N LYS A 111 -11.99 -2.13 -13.78
CA LYS A 111 -12.79 -3.21 -14.38
C LYS A 111 -12.46 -4.58 -13.83
N ASP A 112 -11.16 -4.84 -13.61
CA ASP A 112 -10.66 -6.16 -13.27
C ASP A 112 -10.48 -6.36 -11.77
N LEU A 113 -10.55 -5.25 -11.00
CA LEU A 113 -10.31 -5.22 -9.56
C LEU A 113 -11.39 -4.43 -8.83
N GLN A 114 -11.63 -4.80 -7.58
CA GLN A 114 -12.54 -4.09 -6.68
C GLN A 114 -11.87 -3.83 -5.32
N PRO A 115 -12.17 -2.69 -4.67
CA PRO A 115 -11.63 -2.35 -3.36
C PRO A 115 -12.24 -3.27 -2.29
N VAL A 116 -11.43 -3.66 -1.29
CA VAL A 116 -11.90 -4.38 -0.11
C VAL A 116 -11.75 -3.51 1.14
N ILE A 117 -10.55 -3.01 1.43
CA ILE A 117 -10.30 -2.20 2.63
C ILE A 117 -8.98 -1.44 2.54
N LEU A 118 -8.96 -0.22 3.05
CA LEU A 118 -7.73 0.51 3.40
C LEU A 118 -7.34 0.10 4.82
N MET A 119 -6.27 -0.67 4.98
CA MET A 119 -5.89 -1.22 6.29
C MET A 119 -5.21 -0.19 7.18
N ALA A 120 -4.19 0.48 6.63
CA ALA A 120 -3.30 1.32 7.41
C ALA A 120 -2.50 2.28 6.54
N LYS A 121 -1.82 3.24 7.18
CA LYS A 121 -0.84 4.12 6.53
C LYS A 121 0.34 4.41 7.47
N THR A 122 1.42 4.97 6.94
CA THR A 122 2.58 5.43 7.72
C THR A 122 3.27 6.59 7.03
N ALA A 123 3.91 7.46 7.84
CA ALA A 123 4.77 8.52 7.33
C ALA A 123 6.01 7.93 6.63
N ASN A 124 6.51 8.64 5.62
CA ASN A 124 7.87 8.43 5.17
C ASN A 124 8.81 9.43 5.89
N VAL A 125 10.08 9.06 5.95
CA VAL A 125 11.17 9.92 6.44
C VAL A 125 12.24 10.00 5.37
N LEU A 126 12.72 11.21 5.11
CA LEU A 126 13.95 11.42 4.36
C LEU A 126 15.13 11.21 5.32
N ALA A 127 15.93 10.21 5.04
CA ALA A 127 17.15 9.94 5.78
C ALA A 127 18.36 9.95 4.84
N VAL A 128 19.51 10.31 5.41
CA VAL A 128 20.80 10.31 4.71
C VAL A 128 21.82 9.44 5.46
N ARG A 129 22.81 8.92 4.74
CA ARG A 129 23.94 8.21 5.36
C ARG A 129 24.73 9.13 6.31
N PRO A 130 25.33 8.62 7.39
CA PRO A 130 25.97 9.46 8.41
C PRO A 130 27.13 10.31 7.88
N GLY A 131 27.90 9.78 6.93
CA GLY A 131 29.06 10.46 6.33
C GLY A 131 28.71 11.62 5.41
N LEU A 132 27.42 11.87 5.07
CA LEU A 132 27.04 13.04 4.30
C LEU A 132 27.09 14.28 5.21
N PRO A 133 27.79 15.39 4.83
CA PRO A 133 28.00 16.55 5.67
C PRO A 133 26.79 17.51 5.67
N VAL A 134 25.62 16.99 6.01
CA VAL A 134 24.35 17.72 6.11
C VAL A 134 23.56 17.26 7.35
N ASN A 135 22.81 18.17 7.97
CA ASN A 135 22.04 17.88 9.19
C ASN A 135 20.56 18.30 9.09
N ASN A 136 20.18 19.00 8.04
CA ASN A 136 18.82 19.46 7.80
C ASN A 136 18.55 19.59 6.29
N LEU A 137 17.30 19.85 5.92
CA LEU A 137 16.90 19.94 4.51
C LEU A 137 17.59 21.09 3.76
N LYS A 138 17.76 22.23 4.42
CA LYS A 138 18.44 23.39 3.81
C LYS A 138 19.88 23.06 3.43
N GLU A 139 20.62 22.41 4.33
CA GLU A 139 22.00 21.97 4.07
C GLU A 139 22.07 20.91 2.96
N LEU A 140 21.13 19.94 2.97
CA LEU A 140 21.05 18.92 1.93
C LEU A 140 20.81 19.54 0.55
N ILE A 141 19.87 20.48 0.43
CA ILE A 141 19.59 21.19 -0.82
C ILE A 141 20.81 22.01 -1.27
N ALA A 142 21.44 22.73 -0.35
CA ALA A 142 22.63 23.52 -0.68
C ALA A 142 23.78 22.63 -1.15
N TYR A 143 23.98 21.48 -0.51
CA TYR A 143 24.98 20.49 -0.89
C TYR A 143 24.70 19.91 -2.28
N ALA A 144 23.44 19.49 -2.53
CA ALA A 144 23.04 18.96 -3.83
C ALA A 144 23.18 19.96 -4.98
N LYS A 145 22.87 21.25 -4.73
CA LYS A 145 23.07 22.34 -5.72
C LYS A 145 24.54 22.59 -6.05
N LYS A 146 25.44 22.44 -5.06
CA LYS A 146 26.89 22.55 -5.29
C LYS A 146 27.49 21.33 -5.99
N ASN A 147 26.82 20.19 -5.94
CA ASN A 147 27.27 18.90 -6.45
C ASN A 147 26.21 18.22 -7.33
N PRO A 148 25.78 18.85 -8.45
CA PRO A 148 24.71 18.31 -9.28
C PRO A 148 25.07 16.94 -9.83
N GLY A 149 24.14 15.95 -9.64
CA GLY A 149 24.33 14.57 -10.11
C GLY A 149 25.35 13.73 -9.33
N LYS A 150 25.95 14.26 -8.25
CA LYS A 150 26.88 13.50 -7.39
C LYS A 150 26.18 12.70 -6.31
N LEU A 151 25.00 13.18 -5.85
CA LEU A 151 24.20 12.46 -4.88
C LEU A 151 23.28 11.46 -5.60
N SER A 152 23.06 10.33 -4.93
CA SER A 152 22.08 9.33 -5.31
C SER A 152 20.97 9.19 -4.25
N TYR A 153 19.75 8.84 -4.69
CA TYR A 153 18.70 8.45 -3.77
C TYR A 153 18.12 7.10 -4.15
N GLY A 154 17.87 6.27 -3.12
CA GLY A 154 17.22 4.98 -3.28
C GLY A 154 15.70 5.07 -3.19
N SER A 155 15.01 4.18 -3.92
CA SER A 155 13.59 3.91 -3.72
C SER A 155 13.33 2.42 -3.63
N PHE A 156 12.19 2.02 -3.13
CA PHE A 156 11.78 0.61 -3.11
C PHE A 156 11.11 0.16 -4.42
N GLY A 157 11.38 0.89 -5.50
CA GLY A 157 10.99 0.63 -6.87
C GLY A 157 10.32 1.82 -7.54
N ASN A 158 10.27 1.80 -8.86
CA ASN A 158 9.56 2.80 -9.66
C ASN A 158 8.08 2.86 -9.25
N GLY A 159 7.50 4.06 -9.20
CA GLY A 159 6.11 4.27 -8.82
C GLY A 159 5.79 4.12 -7.33
N THR A 160 6.80 3.87 -6.46
CA THR A 160 6.61 3.85 -5.01
C THR A 160 6.64 5.25 -4.40
N THR A 161 6.15 5.42 -3.18
CA THR A 161 6.18 6.72 -2.47
C THR A 161 7.57 7.29 -2.34
N ALA A 162 8.60 6.44 -2.14
CA ALA A 162 9.99 6.89 -2.08
C ALA A 162 10.47 7.49 -3.41
N HIS A 163 10.09 6.90 -4.54
CA HIS A 163 10.39 7.46 -5.85
C HIS A 163 9.70 8.83 -6.01
N PHE A 164 8.39 8.89 -5.70
CA PHE A 164 7.61 10.14 -5.78
C PHE A 164 8.17 11.24 -4.89
N ALA A 165 8.43 10.94 -3.63
CA ALA A 165 8.99 11.91 -2.70
C ALA A 165 10.36 12.42 -3.16
N GLY A 166 11.20 11.55 -3.74
CA GLY A 166 12.47 11.93 -4.35
C GLY A 166 12.28 12.89 -5.52
N GLU A 167 11.42 12.57 -6.47
CA GLU A 167 11.15 13.42 -7.63
C GLU A 167 10.46 14.75 -7.25
N MET A 168 9.54 14.73 -6.28
CA MET A 168 8.96 15.94 -5.71
C MET A 168 10.02 16.85 -5.11
N LEU A 169 10.95 16.31 -4.33
CA LEU A 169 12.03 17.09 -3.74
C LEU A 169 12.95 17.66 -4.82
N LYS A 170 13.32 16.86 -5.82
CA LYS A 170 14.13 17.33 -6.96
C LYS A 170 13.47 18.51 -7.67
N SER A 171 12.19 18.38 -8.00
CA SER A 171 11.41 19.40 -8.69
C SER A 171 11.24 20.67 -7.87
N GLN A 172 10.78 20.54 -6.60
CA GLN A 172 10.49 21.69 -5.77
C GLN A 172 11.73 22.45 -5.28
N ALA A 173 12.83 21.72 -5.02
CA ALA A 173 14.08 22.31 -4.56
C ALA A 173 15.03 22.72 -5.70
N GLY A 174 14.74 22.34 -6.95
CA GLY A 174 15.61 22.59 -8.11
C GLY A 174 16.98 21.93 -7.95
N ILE A 175 17.01 20.63 -7.56
CA ILE A 175 18.24 19.86 -7.38
C ILE A 175 18.29 18.68 -8.34
N PHE A 176 19.51 18.26 -8.70
CA PHE A 176 19.73 17.07 -9.51
C PHE A 176 20.40 15.98 -8.68
N VAL A 177 19.62 14.90 -8.39
CA VAL A 177 20.03 13.71 -7.63
C VAL A 177 19.65 12.48 -8.44
N VAL A 178 20.56 11.48 -8.53
CA VAL A 178 20.38 10.28 -9.34
C VAL A 178 19.46 9.29 -8.62
N HIS A 179 18.42 8.81 -9.29
CA HIS A 179 17.52 7.78 -8.76
C HIS A 179 18.10 6.37 -8.95
N ILE A 180 18.06 5.56 -7.88
CA ILE A 180 18.46 4.13 -7.88
C ILE A 180 17.27 3.30 -7.39
N PRO A 181 16.52 2.63 -8.30
CA PRO A 181 15.40 1.80 -7.93
C PRO A 181 15.84 0.42 -7.42
N TYR A 182 15.26 -0.03 -6.31
CA TYR A 182 15.47 -1.34 -5.70
C TYR A 182 14.20 -2.21 -5.76
N ARG A 183 14.36 -3.52 -5.53
CA ARG A 183 13.23 -4.46 -5.43
C ARG A 183 12.62 -4.51 -4.02
N GLY A 184 12.31 -3.34 -3.45
CA GLY A 184 11.76 -3.21 -2.09
C GLY A 184 12.62 -2.35 -1.18
N GLN A 185 12.08 -2.00 0.00
CA GLN A 185 12.74 -1.10 0.96
C GLN A 185 13.97 -1.71 1.61
N GLY A 186 13.92 -3.03 1.94
CA GLY A 186 15.03 -3.71 2.63
C GLY A 186 16.36 -3.61 1.91
N PRO A 187 16.49 -4.01 0.64
CA PRO A 187 17.72 -3.86 -0.14
C PRO A 187 18.20 -2.41 -0.24
N ALA A 188 17.29 -1.45 -0.46
CA ALA A 188 17.65 -0.03 -0.52
C ALA A 188 18.17 0.51 0.82
N LEU A 189 17.54 0.11 1.94
CA LEU A 189 18.00 0.48 3.28
C LEU A 189 19.37 -0.11 3.61
N THR A 190 19.64 -1.35 3.18
CA THR A 190 20.96 -1.96 3.34
C THR A 190 22.04 -1.14 2.62
N ASP A 191 21.80 -0.72 1.40
CA ASP A 191 22.73 0.10 0.63
C ASP A 191 22.89 1.53 1.19
N LEU A 192 21.83 2.11 1.76
CA LEU A 192 21.92 3.39 2.46
C LEU A 192 22.82 3.27 3.72
N LEU A 193 22.64 2.20 4.50
CA LEU A 193 23.44 1.93 5.69
C LEU A 193 24.90 1.64 5.36
N ALA A 194 25.16 0.99 4.24
CA ALA A 194 26.51 0.72 3.72
C ALA A 194 27.17 1.96 3.08
N GLY A 195 26.37 3.01 2.78
CA GLY A 195 26.86 4.22 2.13
C GLY A 195 26.97 4.12 0.59
N ASN A 196 26.40 3.07 -0.02
CA ASN A 196 26.34 2.87 -1.47
C ASN A 196 25.36 3.87 -2.15
N ILE A 197 24.39 4.37 -1.42
CA ILE A 197 23.53 5.51 -1.79
C ILE A 197 23.57 6.56 -0.70
N ASP A 198 23.28 7.82 -1.07
CA ASP A 198 23.46 8.97 -0.17
C ASP A 198 22.23 9.28 0.69
N MET A 199 21.04 9.11 0.12
CA MET A 199 19.78 9.41 0.78
C MET A 199 18.65 8.47 0.31
N MET A 200 17.58 8.44 1.09
CA MET A 200 16.38 7.67 0.75
C MET A 200 15.17 8.23 1.49
N PHE A 201 14.04 8.28 0.81
CA PHE A 201 12.75 8.30 1.49
C PHE A 201 12.35 6.86 1.83
N GLY A 202 12.04 6.61 3.08
CA GLY A 202 11.64 5.28 3.54
C GLY A 202 10.50 5.36 4.54
N ASN A 203 9.84 4.23 4.79
CA ASN A 203 8.79 4.17 5.81
C ASN A 203 9.39 4.37 7.20
N LEU A 204 8.86 5.31 7.95
CA LEU A 204 9.39 5.71 9.26
C LEU A 204 9.61 4.51 10.22
N PRO A 205 8.72 3.52 10.32
CA PRO A 205 8.91 2.36 11.20
C PRO A 205 10.23 1.63 10.97
N ASP A 206 10.61 1.46 9.73
CA ASP A 206 11.79 0.65 9.37
C ASP A 206 13.10 1.45 9.50
N PHE A 207 13.02 2.78 9.43
CA PHE A 207 14.16 3.70 9.54
C PHE A 207 14.44 4.12 10.97
N LEU A 208 13.42 4.22 11.80
CA LEU A 208 13.53 4.79 13.16
C LEU A 208 14.56 4.08 14.06
N PRO A 209 14.70 2.74 14.06
CA PRO A 209 15.75 2.07 14.84
C PRO A 209 17.16 2.50 14.43
N HIS A 210 17.39 2.73 13.14
CA HIS A 210 18.68 3.17 12.60
C HIS A 210 18.95 4.66 12.89
N ILE A 211 17.91 5.48 12.87
CA ILE A 211 17.99 6.90 13.26
C ILE A 211 18.31 7.02 14.74
N LYS A 212 17.60 6.29 15.62
CA LYS A 212 17.83 6.30 17.07
C LYS A 212 19.24 5.83 17.48
N THR A 213 19.84 4.95 16.69
CA THR A 213 21.21 4.45 16.93
C THR A 213 22.29 5.24 16.18
N GLY A 214 21.94 6.35 15.50
CA GLY A 214 22.85 7.21 14.76
C GLY A 214 23.44 6.59 13.49
N LYS A 215 22.93 5.43 13.05
CA LYS A 215 23.32 4.78 11.78
C LYS A 215 22.73 5.48 10.55
N LEU A 216 21.73 6.32 10.75
CA LEU A 216 21.16 7.21 9.73
C LEU A 216 20.88 8.57 10.36
N LYS A 217 20.94 9.63 9.55
CA LYS A 217 20.47 10.97 9.94
C LYS A 217 19.12 11.23 9.34
N ALA A 218 18.10 11.52 10.17
CA ALA A 218 16.80 11.97 9.69
C ALA A 218 16.87 13.44 9.27
N ILE A 219 16.35 13.76 8.09
CA ILE A 219 16.29 15.13 7.55
C ILE A 219 14.88 15.72 7.71
N GLY A 220 13.84 14.91 7.55
CA GLY A 220 12.46 15.34 7.74
C GLY A 220 11.46 14.26 7.42
N THR A 221 10.29 14.33 8.04
CA THR A 221 9.14 13.46 7.73
C THR A 221 8.27 14.08 6.64
N THR A 222 7.48 13.25 5.98
CA THR A 222 6.69 13.66 4.81
C THR A 222 5.21 13.96 5.12
N TYR A 223 4.77 13.83 6.37
CA TYR A 223 3.47 14.32 6.80
C TYR A 223 3.46 15.85 6.93
N LEU A 224 2.29 16.48 6.84
CA LEU A 224 2.15 17.92 7.08
C LEU A 224 2.34 18.27 8.56
N THR A 225 2.05 17.33 9.46
CA THR A 225 2.30 17.43 10.91
C THR A 225 3.33 16.41 11.33
N ARG A 226 4.04 16.68 12.43
CA ARG A 226 5.07 15.75 12.93
C ARG A 226 4.47 14.37 13.25
N ALA A 227 5.20 13.34 12.87
CA ALA A 227 4.78 11.96 13.13
C ALA A 227 4.78 11.67 14.63
N PRO A 228 3.69 11.14 15.23
CA PRO A 228 3.62 10.90 16.66
C PRO A 228 4.73 9.98 17.20
N LEU A 229 5.22 9.06 16.39
CA LEU A 229 6.30 8.13 16.76
C LEU A 229 7.69 8.79 16.82
N ALA A 230 7.87 9.93 16.18
CA ALA A 230 9.14 10.67 16.09
C ALA A 230 8.88 12.19 16.04
N PRO A 231 8.30 12.78 17.10
CA PRO A 231 7.92 14.20 17.11
C PRO A 231 9.14 15.15 17.09
N GLU A 232 10.32 14.64 17.39
CA GLU A 232 11.59 15.36 17.30
C GLU A 232 12.04 15.60 15.85
N ILE A 233 11.58 14.79 14.88
CA ILE A 233 11.94 14.94 13.47
C ILE A 233 11.00 15.98 12.84
N PRO A 234 11.52 17.11 12.33
CA PRO A 234 10.68 18.12 11.69
C PRO A 234 10.09 17.58 10.39
N THR A 235 8.95 18.14 9.95
CA THR A 235 8.42 17.80 8.64
C THR A 235 9.17 18.54 7.53
N ILE A 236 9.12 18.03 6.31
CA ILE A 236 9.62 18.76 5.12
C ILE A 236 8.79 20.02 4.90
N ALA A 237 7.48 19.96 5.23
CA ALA A 237 6.59 21.10 5.17
C ALA A 237 7.04 22.25 6.09
N GLU A 238 7.43 21.96 7.34
CA GLU A 238 7.99 22.94 8.29
C GLU A 238 9.31 23.57 7.78
N GLN A 239 10.05 22.87 6.93
CA GLN A 239 11.34 23.29 6.39
C GLN A 239 11.26 24.05 5.05
N GLY A 240 10.10 24.63 4.74
CA GLY A 240 9.92 25.53 3.59
C GLY A 240 9.20 24.92 2.39
N PHE A 241 8.65 23.72 2.50
CA PHE A 241 7.89 23.06 1.45
C PHE A 241 6.45 22.74 1.92
N PRO A 242 5.59 23.73 2.16
CA PRO A 242 4.32 23.59 2.90
C PRO A 242 3.31 22.64 2.26
N LYS A 243 3.50 22.27 1.00
CA LYS A 243 2.64 21.30 0.27
C LYS A 243 3.34 19.96 0.03
N PHE A 244 4.48 19.73 0.68
CA PHE A 244 5.18 18.46 0.55
C PHE A 244 4.54 17.43 1.47
N GLU A 245 3.69 16.60 0.89
CA GLU A 245 3.01 15.54 1.61
C GLU A 245 3.01 14.24 0.81
N THR A 246 3.57 13.19 1.40
CA THR A 246 3.45 11.81 0.94
C THR A 246 3.29 10.90 2.14
N ASP A 247 2.54 9.81 1.97
CA ASP A 247 2.43 8.73 2.93
C ASP A 247 2.46 7.39 2.20
N SER A 248 2.80 6.35 2.92
CA SER A 248 2.63 4.99 2.43
C SER A 248 1.34 4.43 3.00
N TRP A 249 0.37 4.14 2.16
CA TRP A 249 -0.85 3.47 2.55
C TRP A 249 -0.89 2.02 2.06
N TYR A 250 -1.67 1.19 2.74
CA TYR A 250 -1.76 -0.25 2.54
C TYR A 250 -3.20 -0.69 2.53
N GLY A 251 -3.62 -1.37 1.46
CA GLY A 251 -4.99 -1.82 1.28
C GLY A 251 -5.06 -3.25 0.77
N ILE A 252 -6.28 -3.80 0.80
CA ILE A 252 -6.64 -5.06 0.15
C ILE A 252 -7.60 -4.77 -0.99
N ILE A 253 -7.33 -5.36 -2.13
CA ILE A 253 -8.20 -5.42 -3.30
C ILE A 253 -8.56 -6.87 -3.60
N ALA A 254 -9.56 -7.08 -4.43
CA ALA A 254 -9.96 -8.40 -4.90
C ALA A 254 -10.16 -8.37 -6.43
N PRO A 255 -10.08 -9.52 -7.13
CA PRO A 255 -10.49 -9.59 -8.53
C PRO A 255 -11.98 -9.26 -8.65
N ALA A 256 -12.39 -8.62 -9.75
CA ALA A 256 -13.79 -8.26 -10.01
C ALA A 256 -14.73 -9.48 -10.00
N SER A 257 -14.19 -10.68 -10.28
CA SER A 257 -14.91 -11.95 -10.25
C SER A 257 -15.25 -12.46 -8.82
N LEU A 258 -14.59 -11.91 -7.78
CA LEU A 258 -14.88 -12.32 -6.40
C LEU A 258 -16.28 -11.84 -6.00
N SER A 259 -17.09 -12.73 -5.41
CA SER A 259 -18.46 -12.38 -5.04
C SER A 259 -18.51 -11.26 -3.99
N LYS A 260 -19.61 -10.48 -4.03
CA LYS A 260 -19.82 -9.42 -3.02
C LYS A 260 -19.82 -9.99 -1.60
N ASP A 261 -20.42 -11.16 -1.36
CA ASP A 261 -20.41 -11.82 -0.05
C ASP A 261 -18.98 -12.12 0.43
N ALA A 262 -18.10 -12.60 -0.45
CA ALA A 262 -16.70 -12.84 -0.13
C ALA A 262 -15.96 -11.54 0.20
N VAL A 263 -16.16 -10.47 -0.59
CA VAL A 263 -15.58 -9.15 -0.33
C VAL A 263 -16.02 -8.60 1.03
N ASP A 264 -17.32 -8.67 1.33
CA ASP A 264 -17.86 -8.17 2.60
C ASP A 264 -17.32 -8.98 3.79
N LYS A 265 -17.16 -10.30 3.65
CA LYS A 265 -16.57 -11.17 4.68
C LYS A 265 -15.08 -10.88 4.90
N VAL A 266 -14.28 -10.69 3.83
CA VAL A 266 -12.89 -10.28 3.95
C VAL A 266 -12.80 -8.91 4.62
N ASN A 267 -13.58 -7.92 4.16
CA ASN A 267 -13.63 -6.60 4.78
C ASN A 267 -13.92 -6.68 6.28
N SER A 268 -14.97 -7.42 6.66
CA SER A 268 -15.35 -7.60 8.07
C SER A 268 -14.26 -8.30 8.88
N ALA A 269 -13.61 -9.32 8.32
CA ALA A 269 -12.56 -10.08 9.00
C ALA A 269 -11.31 -9.21 9.24
N VAL A 270 -10.92 -8.39 8.25
CA VAL A 270 -9.80 -7.45 8.37
C VAL A 270 -10.14 -6.33 9.37
N ASN A 271 -11.34 -5.74 9.31
CA ASN A 271 -11.75 -4.72 10.28
C ASN A 271 -11.70 -5.27 11.72
N ARG A 272 -12.15 -6.49 11.97
CA ARG A 272 -12.05 -7.11 13.30
C ARG A 272 -10.59 -7.35 13.70
N ALA A 273 -9.75 -7.84 12.79
CA ALA A 273 -8.33 -8.02 13.05
C ALA A 273 -7.63 -6.70 13.41
N LEU A 274 -7.95 -5.61 12.74
CA LEU A 274 -7.46 -4.26 13.05
C LEU A 274 -7.91 -3.75 14.44
N GLN A 275 -9.00 -4.30 15.01
CA GLN A 275 -9.47 -3.94 16.36
C GLN A 275 -8.85 -4.82 17.45
N ASP A 276 -8.17 -5.91 17.12
CA ASP A 276 -7.52 -6.77 18.10
C ASP A 276 -6.44 -5.98 18.88
N PRO A 277 -6.42 -6.06 20.22
CA PRO A 277 -5.48 -5.27 21.04
C PRO A 277 -4.00 -5.55 20.75
N ALA A 278 -3.64 -6.81 20.45
CA ALA A 278 -2.25 -7.16 20.16
C ALA A 278 -1.83 -6.64 18.78
N VAL A 279 -2.71 -6.72 17.79
CA VAL A 279 -2.51 -6.13 16.47
C VAL A 279 -2.38 -4.60 16.57
N LYS A 280 -3.30 -3.93 17.27
CA LYS A 280 -3.24 -2.47 17.49
C LYS A 280 -1.91 -2.07 18.10
N LYS A 281 -1.51 -2.75 19.19
CA LYS A 281 -0.25 -2.47 19.85
C LYS A 281 0.94 -2.67 18.93
N ASN A 282 1.00 -3.80 18.20
CA ASN A 282 2.10 -4.08 17.27
C ASN A 282 2.23 -3.00 16.19
N LEU A 283 1.11 -2.61 15.57
CA LEU A 283 1.11 -1.61 14.50
C LEU A 283 1.44 -0.21 15.02
N SER A 284 0.85 0.20 16.17
CA SER A 284 1.09 1.52 16.76
C SER A 284 2.52 1.69 17.28
N ASP A 285 3.08 0.66 17.93
CA ASP A 285 4.48 0.69 18.41
C ASP A 285 5.47 0.91 17.23
N ARG A 286 5.05 0.56 16.04
CA ARG A 286 5.81 0.75 14.79
C ARG A 286 5.43 2.03 14.04
N GLY A 287 4.53 2.87 14.56
CA GLY A 287 4.06 4.10 13.90
C GLY A 287 3.23 3.86 12.65
N ILE A 288 2.56 2.73 12.60
CA ILE A 288 1.59 2.40 11.55
C ILE A 288 0.21 2.79 12.05
N GLU A 289 -0.39 3.77 11.40
CA GLU A 289 -1.72 4.29 11.70
C GLU A 289 -2.79 3.38 11.10
N ILE A 290 -3.66 2.85 11.96
CA ILE A 290 -4.76 1.98 11.54
C ILE A 290 -5.89 2.85 10.99
N ILE A 291 -6.47 2.46 9.85
CA ILE A 291 -7.58 3.14 9.19
C ILE A 291 -8.85 2.28 9.27
N GLY A 292 -8.90 1.16 8.56
CA GLY A 292 -10.09 0.34 8.45
C GLY A 292 -11.17 0.98 7.55
N GLY A 293 -12.40 0.47 7.67
CA GLY A 293 -13.57 1.04 6.99
C GLY A 293 -14.18 0.15 5.91
N THR A 294 -15.01 0.77 5.06
CA THR A 294 -15.78 0.06 4.03
C THR A 294 -15.05 -0.02 2.69
N PRO A 295 -15.42 -0.97 1.82
CA PRO A 295 -14.91 -1.02 0.44
C PRO A 295 -15.15 0.27 -0.32
N ALA A 296 -16.30 0.92 -0.14
CA ALA A 296 -16.63 2.18 -0.79
C ALA A 296 -15.64 3.31 -0.43
N LYS A 297 -15.35 3.49 0.87
CA LYS A 297 -14.35 4.48 1.32
C LYS A 297 -12.96 4.22 0.75
N PHE A 298 -12.57 2.95 0.65
CA PHE A 298 -11.29 2.62 0.01
C PHE A 298 -11.32 2.91 -1.50
N GLY A 299 -12.45 2.66 -2.17
CA GLY A 299 -12.65 3.06 -3.57
C GLY A 299 -12.49 4.56 -3.79
N GLU A 300 -13.11 5.39 -2.95
CA GLU A 300 -12.94 6.85 -2.98
C GLU A 300 -11.49 7.28 -2.78
N HIS A 301 -10.79 6.65 -1.82
CA HIS A 301 -9.37 6.88 -1.58
C HIS A 301 -8.52 6.53 -2.82
N ILE A 302 -8.73 5.37 -3.45
CA ILE A 302 -8.04 4.97 -4.68
C ILE A 302 -8.22 6.03 -5.79
N GLN A 303 -9.46 6.49 -6.01
CA GLN A 303 -9.73 7.50 -7.04
C GLN A 303 -9.04 8.84 -6.75
N SER A 304 -9.07 9.30 -5.49
CA SER A 304 -8.39 10.53 -5.08
C SER A 304 -6.87 10.44 -5.27
N GLU A 305 -6.27 9.29 -4.94
CA GLU A 305 -4.84 9.05 -5.11
C GLU A 305 -4.45 8.98 -6.60
N ILE A 306 -5.26 8.34 -7.46
CA ILE A 306 -5.02 8.33 -8.91
C ILE A 306 -4.99 9.77 -9.45
N ALA A 307 -5.96 10.60 -9.08
CA ALA A 307 -6.03 11.99 -9.51
C ALA A 307 -4.83 12.82 -9.01
N LYS A 308 -4.47 12.66 -7.73
CA LYS A 308 -3.30 13.31 -7.11
C LYS A 308 -2.00 12.96 -7.83
N TYR A 309 -1.74 11.67 -8.06
CA TYR A 309 -0.51 11.23 -8.71
C TYR A 309 -0.47 11.58 -10.20
N ALA A 310 -1.59 11.56 -10.91
CA ALA A 310 -1.66 12.04 -12.29
C ALA A 310 -1.23 13.51 -12.40
N GLN A 311 -1.66 14.36 -11.45
CA GLN A 311 -1.24 15.76 -11.39
C GLN A 311 0.26 15.90 -11.11
N ILE A 312 0.79 15.13 -10.17
CA ILE A 312 2.23 15.16 -9.82
C ILE A 312 3.08 14.71 -11.01
N VAL A 313 2.74 13.60 -11.64
CA VAL A 313 3.44 13.09 -12.83
C VAL A 313 3.48 14.15 -13.93
N LYS A 314 2.34 14.79 -14.21
CA LYS A 314 2.24 15.85 -15.22
C LYS A 314 3.14 17.05 -14.92
N THR A 315 3.23 17.46 -13.64
CA THR A 315 3.99 18.66 -13.25
C THR A 315 5.48 18.41 -13.04
N SER A 316 5.87 17.19 -12.64
CA SER A 316 7.28 16.81 -12.42
C SER A 316 7.98 16.33 -13.69
N GLY A 317 7.24 15.99 -14.76
CA GLY A 317 7.80 15.34 -15.95
C GLY A 317 8.33 13.94 -15.68
N MET A 318 7.91 13.31 -14.59
CA MET A 318 8.35 11.98 -14.18
C MET A 318 7.97 10.93 -15.23
N THR A 319 8.95 10.10 -15.61
CA THR A 319 8.75 8.93 -16.48
C THR A 319 9.28 7.68 -15.78
N ILE A 320 8.74 6.52 -16.14
CA ILE A 320 9.40 5.23 -15.88
C ILE A 320 10.01 4.82 -17.21
N ASP A 321 11.32 4.93 -17.34
CA ASP A 321 12.07 4.40 -18.46
C ASP A 321 12.35 2.91 -18.26
#